data_3831b17cae152c7145d6e439f8e42958
#
_entry.id   3831b17cae152c7145d6e439f8e42958
#
_cell.length_a   1.000
_cell.length_b   1.000
_cell.length_c   1.000
_cell.angle_alpha   90.00
_cell.angle_beta   90.00
_cell.angle_gamma   90.00
#
_symmetry.space_group_name_H-M   'P 1'
#
loop_
_entity.id
_entity.type
_entity.pdbx_description
1 polymer ?
#
loop_
_entity_poly.entity_id
_entity_poly.type
_entity_poly.pdbx_seq_one_letter_code
_entity_poly.pdbx_strand_id
1 'polypeptide(L)'
;MRQNYFLEYVPNAYINLCVDKAKQMANNRFVYDFKAGDKEAVQICAEWLVRYLTKQYSSILEDFVVVFAPCSTQWKYNKRFGYLAAILNVAGIATANEHVHIFGERKPTHNGGSHVVNEDIYHVSVDGEYFKGKQVILFDDLLTSGKTIEDFRSKLEAAGAYVEREIFLARTIHHDPISNRGVLQEMAEGFYEAVAHSKRCFPQGVNINKKSNNNYNKVA
;
A
#
# COMPACT_ATOMS: atom_id res chain seq x y z
N MET A 1 18.71 -2.67 -0.03
CA MET A 1 17.56 -3.54 0.27
C MET A 1 16.84 -3.91 -1.01
N ARG A 2 16.35 -5.15 -1.20
CA ARG A 2 15.53 -5.49 -2.37
C ARG A 2 14.13 -4.92 -2.13
N GLN A 3 13.73 -3.99 -2.96
CA GLN A 3 12.36 -3.45 -3.00
C GLN A 3 11.48 -4.46 -3.71
N ASN A 4 10.30 -4.76 -3.12
CA ASN A 4 9.35 -5.71 -3.68
C ASN A 4 8.10 -4.95 -4.13
N TYR A 5 7.59 -5.25 -5.30
CA TYR A 5 6.37 -4.63 -5.85
C TYR A 5 5.55 -5.69 -6.60
N PHE A 6 4.24 -5.46 -6.66
CA PHE A 6 3.30 -6.37 -7.34
C PHE A 6 3.11 -6.01 -8.81
N LEU A 7 3.08 -4.71 -9.13
CA LEU A 7 2.75 -4.20 -10.44
C LEU A 7 3.80 -3.22 -10.95
N GLU A 8 3.81 -3.04 -12.25
CA GLU A 8 4.53 -1.96 -12.90
C GLU A 8 3.56 -0.84 -13.25
N TYR A 9 3.94 0.40 -12.95
CA TYR A 9 3.23 1.60 -13.33
C TYR A 9 4.04 2.38 -14.35
N VAL A 10 3.44 2.65 -15.52
CA VAL A 10 4.09 3.45 -16.56
C VAL A 10 3.36 4.79 -16.68
N PRO A 11 4.07 5.94 -16.48
CA PRO A 11 3.46 7.23 -16.67
C PRO A 11 2.82 7.37 -18.06
N ASN A 12 1.67 8.05 -18.15
CA ASN A 12 0.88 8.15 -19.38
C ASN A 12 1.69 8.62 -20.60
N ALA A 13 2.71 9.46 -20.39
CA ALA A 13 3.59 9.92 -21.46
C ALA A 13 4.35 8.78 -22.18
N TYR A 14 4.56 7.65 -21.49
CA TYR A 14 5.35 6.51 -21.99
C TYR A 14 4.48 5.29 -22.34
N ILE A 15 3.18 5.34 -22.10
CA ILE A 15 2.26 4.19 -22.29
C ILE A 15 2.27 3.69 -23.76
N ASN A 16 2.48 4.59 -24.71
CA ASN A 16 2.53 4.21 -26.13
C ASN A 16 3.82 3.47 -26.52
N LEU A 17 4.81 3.44 -25.64
CA LEU A 17 6.08 2.72 -25.83
C LEU A 17 6.01 1.29 -25.28
N CYS A 18 4.94 0.95 -24.56
CA CYS A 18 4.79 -0.38 -23.98
C CYS A 18 4.40 -1.41 -25.04
N VAL A 19 5.00 -2.60 -24.94
CA VAL A 19 4.69 -3.74 -25.82
C VAL A 19 3.24 -4.19 -25.63
N ASP A 20 2.79 -4.34 -24.39
CA ASP A 20 1.39 -4.62 -24.05
C ASP A 20 0.75 -3.38 -23.39
N LYS A 21 0.27 -2.49 -24.26
CA LYS A 21 -0.40 -1.27 -23.83
C LYS A 21 -1.67 -1.54 -23.01
N ALA A 22 -2.45 -2.56 -23.38
CA ALA A 22 -3.73 -2.86 -22.72
C ALA A 22 -3.48 -3.32 -21.28
N LYS A 23 -2.54 -4.23 -21.08
CA LYS A 23 -2.13 -4.68 -19.74
C LYS A 23 -1.61 -3.51 -18.90
N GLN A 24 -0.77 -2.66 -19.49
CA GLN A 24 -0.19 -1.54 -18.78
C GLN A 24 -1.24 -0.49 -18.37
N MET A 25 -2.22 -0.22 -19.23
CA MET A 25 -3.36 0.64 -18.88
C MET A 25 -4.19 0.04 -17.74
N ALA A 26 -4.39 -1.29 -17.74
CA ALA A 26 -5.08 -1.98 -16.65
C ALA A 26 -4.32 -1.86 -15.32
N ASN A 27 -3.00 -2.04 -15.32
CA ASN A 27 -2.15 -1.85 -14.15
C ASN A 27 -2.26 -0.41 -13.61
N ASN A 28 -2.12 0.58 -14.49
CA ASN A 28 -2.24 1.98 -14.11
C ASN A 28 -3.62 2.29 -13.52
N ARG A 29 -4.67 1.77 -14.14
CA ARG A 29 -6.04 1.93 -13.64
C ARG A 29 -6.19 1.34 -12.25
N PHE A 30 -5.68 0.14 -12.02
CA PHE A 30 -5.73 -0.49 -10.71
C PHE A 30 -5.01 0.35 -9.63
N VAL A 31 -3.84 0.92 -9.94
CA VAL A 31 -3.13 1.83 -9.02
C VAL A 31 -3.96 3.07 -8.70
N TYR A 32 -4.66 3.65 -9.68
CA TYR A 32 -5.53 4.80 -9.45
C TYR A 32 -6.76 4.43 -8.60
N ASP A 33 -7.40 3.31 -8.87
CA ASP A 33 -8.56 2.83 -8.12
C ASP A 33 -8.17 2.52 -6.68
N PHE A 34 -7.02 1.88 -6.44
CA PHE A 34 -6.47 1.69 -5.09
C PHE A 34 -6.22 3.04 -4.39
N LYS A 35 -5.56 4.01 -5.05
CA LYS A 35 -5.33 5.36 -4.49
C LYS A 35 -6.62 6.10 -4.17
N ALA A 36 -7.67 5.87 -4.94
CA ALA A 36 -9.00 6.40 -4.70
C ALA A 36 -9.74 5.72 -3.54
N GLY A 37 -9.20 4.62 -3.00
CA GLY A 37 -9.82 3.81 -1.96
C GLY A 37 -11.00 2.98 -2.48
N ASP A 38 -10.96 2.58 -3.76
CA ASP A 38 -11.94 1.67 -4.32
C ASP A 38 -11.90 0.33 -3.59
N LYS A 39 -13.05 -0.17 -3.18
CA LYS A 39 -13.12 -1.34 -2.30
C LYS A 39 -12.64 -2.61 -2.97
N GLU A 40 -12.93 -2.80 -4.26
CA GLU A 40 -12.51 -3.99 -5.00
C GLU A 40 -10.98 -3.98 -5.18
N ALA A 41 -10.41 -2.84 -5.59
CA ALA A 41 -8.97 -2.70 -5.73
C ALA A 41 -8.23 -2.89 -4.39
N VAL A 42 -8.77 -2.36 -3.28
CA VAL A 42 -8.18 -2.54 -1.95
C VAL A 42 -8.27 -3.99 -1.49
N GLN A 43 -9.39 -4.69 -1.75
CA GLN A 43 -9.56 -6.09 -1.41
C GLN A 43 -8.57 -6.98 -2.16
N ILE A 44 -8.42 -6.77 -3.47
CA ILE A 44 -7.44 -7.50 -4.29
C ILE A 44 -6.02 -7.28 -3.77
N CYS A 45 -5.66 -6.01 -3.48
CA CYS A 45 -4.35 -5.69 -2.90
C CYS A 45 -4.13 -6.39 -1.54
N ALA A 46 -5.16 -6.42 -0.68
CA ALA A 46 -5.11 -7.11 0.60
C ALA A 46 -4.85 -8.62 0.44
N GLU A 47 -5.52 -9.26 -0.51
CA GLU A 47 -5.32 -10.68 -0.81
C GLU A 47 -3.89 -10.98 -1.27
N TRP A 48 -3.30 -10.10 -2.10
CA TRP A 48 -1.90 -10.24 -2.49
C TRP A 48 -0.94 -10.09 -1.32
N LEU A 49 -1.17 -9.09 -0.46
CA LEU A 49 -0.36 -8.87 0.74
C LEU A 49 -0.47 -10.07 1.69
N VAL A 50 -1.68 -10.53 2.00
CA VAL A 50 -1.89 -11.69 2.88
C VAL A 50 -1.15 -12.91 2.35
N ARG A 51 -1.32 -13.25 1.07
CA ARG A 51 -0.63 -14.40 0.45
C ARG A 51 0.89 -14.26 0.50
N TYR A 52 1.38 -13.07 0.16
CA TYR A 52 2.81 -12.80 0.18
C TYR A 52 3.39 -12.91 1.59
N LEU A 53 2.79 -12.23 2.56
CA LEU A 53 3.26 -12.19 3.93
C LEU A 53 3.20 -13.56 4.58
N THR A 54 2.09 -14.29 4.41
CA THR A 54 1.96 -15.65 4.92
C THR A 54 3.00 -16.59 4.31
N LYS A 55 3.28 -16.47 3.02
CA LYS A 55 4.30 -17.30 2.36
C LYS A 55 5.72 -17.00 2.82
N GLN A 56 6.05 -15.71 3.04
CA GLN A 56 7.40 -15.29 3.39
C GLN A 56 7.72 -15.41 4.88
N TYR A 57 6.72 -15.21 5.74
CA TYR A 57 6.92 -15.04 7.19
C TYR A 57 6.13 -16.06 8.03
N SER A 58 5.44 -17.02 7.44
CA SER A 58 4.49 -17.97 8.02
C SER A 58 4.58 -18.19 9.55
N SER A 59 5.74 -18.62 10.07
CA SER A 59 5.94 -18.97 11.49
C SER A 59 6.25 -17.77 12.40
N ILE A 60 6.56 -16.59 11.83
CA ILE A 60 6.95 -15.37 12.56
C ILE A 60 6.13 -14.15 12.17
N LEU A 61 5.02 -14.35 11.42
CA LEU A 61 4.22 -13.25 10.92
C LEU A 61 3.59 -12.42 12.05
N GLU A 62 3.26 -13.03 13.17
CA GLU A 62 2.74 -12.37 14.36
C GLU A 62 3.75 -11.44 15.06
N ASP A 63 5.06 -11.59 14.79
CA ASP A 63 6.10 -10.71 15.31
C ASP A 63 6.17 -9.37 14.55
N PHE A 64 5.53 -9.30 13.37
CA PHE A 64 5.56 -8.13 12.51
C PHE A 64 4.30 -7.28 12.62
N VAL A 65 4.48 -6.00 12.36
CA VAL A 65 3.37 -5.06 12.14
C VAL A 65 3.51 -4.40 10.78
N VAL A 66 2.42 -4.36 10.02
CA VAL A 66 2.39 -3.65 8.73
C VAL A 66 2.10 -2.18 8.98
N VAL A 67 2.95 -1.32 8.43
CA VAL A 67 2.86 0.14 8.52
C VAL A 67 2.73 0.70 7.13
N PHE A 68 1.79 1.63 6.94
CA PHE A 68 1.57 2.26 5.63
C PHE A 68 2.35 3.57 5.53
N ALA A 69 2.92 3.83 4.35
CA ALA A 69 3.60 5.09 4.08
C ALA A 69 2.62 6.28 4.14
N PRO A 70 3.07 7.43 4.67
CA PRO A 70 2.19 8.58 4.86
C PRO A 70 1.72 9.18 3.53
N CYS A 71 0.44 9.52 3.45
CA CYS A 71 -0.15 10.28 2.36
C CYS A 71 0.06 11.79 2.53
N SER A 72 -0.44 12.60 1.59
CA SER A 72 -0.34 14.07 1.69
C SER A 72 -1.26 14.67 2.76
N THR A 73 -2.26 13.94 3.25
CA THR A 73 -3.15 14.32 4.35
C THR A 73 -3.61 13.09 5.14
N GLN A 74 -4.02 13.28 6.40
CA GLN A 74 -4.60 12.20 7.22
C GLN A 74 -5.87 11.63 6.58
N TRP A 75 -6.71 12.47 5.97
CA TRP A 75 -7.92 12.02 5.29
C TRP A 75 -7.61 11.05 4.14
N LYS A 76 -6.62 11.39 3.30
CA LYS A 76 -6.19 10.52 2.19
C LYS A 76 -5.58 9.21 2.70
N TYR A 77 -4.83 9.29 3.79
CA TYR A 77 -4.24 8.12 4.45
C TYR A 77 -5.32 7.16 4.93
N ASN A 78 -6.30 7.66 5.68
CA ASN A 78 -7.39 6.85 6.21
C ASN A 78 -8.28 6.28 5.09
N LYS A 79 -8.57 7.10 4.08
CA LYS A 79 -9.36 6.68 2.91
C LYS A 79 -8.68 5.54 2.14
N ARG A 80 -7.36 5.61 1.95
CA ARG A 80 -6.59 4.64 1.18
C ARG A 80 -6.31 3.36 1.95
N PHE A 81 -5.89 3.50 3.20
CA PHE A 81 -5.36 2.37 3.97
C PHE A 81 -6.30 1.86 5.06
N GLY A 82 -7.32 2.62 5.46
CA GLY A 82 -8.21 2.19 6.55
C GLY A 82 -8.94 0.88 6.26
N TYR A 83 -9.47 0.71 5.03
CA TYR A 83 -10.11 -0.54 4.65
C TYR A 83 -9.10 -1.68 4.45
N LEU A 84 -7.92 -1.39 3.91
CA LEU A 84 -6.82 -2.35 3.82
C LEU A 84 -6.41 -2.87 5.21
N ALA A 85 -6.20 -1.96 6.16
CA ALA A 85 -5.86 -2.32 7.54
C ALA A 85 -6.92 -3.23 8.17
N ALA A 86 -8.21 -2.91 7.98
CA ALA A 86 -9.30 -3.73 8.50
C ALA A 86 -9.27 -5.17 7.95
N ILE A 87 -9.00 -5.34 6.64
CA ILE A 87 -8.89 -6.67 6.02
C ILE A 87 -7.68 -7.44 6.56
N LEU A 88 -6.51 -6.78 6.65
CA LEU A 88 -5.29 -7.40 7.16
C LEU A 88 -5.45 -7.84 8.60
N ASN A 89 -6.05 -7.00 9.46
CA ASN A 89 -6.32 -7.34 10.86
C ASN A 89 -7.29 -8.53 10.99
N VAL A 90 -8.31 -8.61 10.15
CA VAL A 90 -9.22 -9.78 10.11
C VAL A 90 -8.47 -11.06 9.67
N ALA A 91 -7.46 -10.92 8.81
CA ALA A 91 -6.60 -12.02 8.39
C ALA A 91 -5.51 -12.38 9.41
N GLY A 92 -5.48 -11.73 10.58
CA GLY A 92 -4.50 -11.98 11.64
C GLY A 92 -3.16 -11.25 11.44
N ILE A 93 -3.10 -10.29 10.52
CA ILE A 93 -1.90 -9.48 10.26
C ILE A 93 -2.06 -8.13 10.95
N ALA A 94 -1.26 -7.88 11.97
CA ALA A 94 -1.30 -6.62 12.73
C ALA A 94 -0.94 -5.42 11.86
N THR A 95 -1.68 -4.31 12.04
CA THR A 95 -1.39 -3.04 11.36
C THR A 95 -1.23 -1.90 12.38
N ALA A 96 -0.45 -0.88 12.03
CA ALA A 96 -0.15 0.27 12.89
C ALA A 96 -0.65 1.60 12.31
N ASN A 97 -1.73 1.58 11.53
CA ASN A 97 -2.27 2.78 10.91
C ASN A 97 -2.74 3.84 11.94
N GLU A 98 -3.14 3.43 13.14
CA GLU A 98 -3.58 4.32 14.22
C GLU A 98 -2.41 4.99 14.96
N HIS A 99 -1.18 4.52 14.78
CA HIS A 99 0.05 5.04 15.38
C HIS A 99 0.86 5.94 14.44
N VAL A 100 0.26 6.30 13.27
CA VAL A 100 0.84 7.23 12.29
C VAL A 100 -0.09 8.41 12.12
N HIS A 101 0.40 9.61 12.44
CA HIS A 101 -0.38 10.83 12.41
C HIS A 101 0.20 11.81 11.41
N ILE A 102 -0.66 12.36 10.55
CA ILE A 102 -0.29 13.30 9.49
C ILE A 102 -0.97 14.63 9.76
N PHE A 103 -0.17 15.68 9.92
CA PHE A 103 -0.64 17.03 10.19
C PHE A 103 -0.41 17.92 8.96
N GLY A 104 -1.38 18.79 8.67
CA GLY A 104 -1.33 19.68 7.53
C GLY A 104 -1.51 18.96 6.18
N GLU A 105 -1.09 19.62 5.12
CA GLU A 105 -1.20 19.13 3.74
C GLU A 105 0.12 19.29 2.99
N ARG A 106 0.62 18.19 2.41
CA ARG A 106 1.75 18.21 1.50
C ARG A 106 1.30 18.57 0.09
N LYS A 107 1.84 19.66 -0.47
CA LYS A 107 1.57 20.04 -1.85
C LYS A 107 2.18 19.03 -2.83
N PRO A 108 1.46 18.68 -3.93
CA PRO A 108 2.01 17.80 -4.96
C PRO A 108 3.26 18.39 -5.62
N THR A 109 4.31 17.60 -5.78
CA THR A 109 5.59 18.03 -6.41
C THR A 109 5.59 17.89 -7.94
N HIS A 110 4.42 17.72 -8.59
CA HIS A 110 4.33 17.27 -9.98
C HIS A 110 4.59 18.32 -11.07
N ASN A 111 4.90 19.58 -10.75
CA ASN A 111 5.09 20.61 -11.78
C ASN A 111 6.38 21.42 -11.55
N GLY A 112 7.56 20.80 -11.62
CA GLY A 112 8.83 21.56 -11.79
C GLY A 112 9.08 22.76 -10.86
N GLY A 113 8.21 23.00 -9.89
CA GLY A 113 8.33 24.03 -8.89
C GLY A 113 9.36 23.60 -7.85
N SER A 114 10.26 24.51 -7.51
CA SER A 114 11.27 24.32 -6.48
C SER A 114 10.67 23.64 -5.24
N HIS A 115 11.44 22.72 -4.67
CA HIS A 115 11.12 21.96 -3.46
C HIS A 115 11.04 22.85 -2.20
N VAL A 116 10.30 23.91 -2.21
CA VAL A 116 9.91 24.60 -0.99
C VAL A 116 8.71 23.85 -0.45
N VAL A 117 8.98 22.71 0.18
CA VAL A 117 8.06 22.14 1.15
C VAL A 117 7.98 23.20 2.24
N ASN A 118 6.81 23.77 2.43
CA ASN A 118 6.55 24.57 3.61
C ASN A 118 6.49 23.56 4.75
N GLU A 119 7.65 23.24 5.35
CA GLU A 119 7.82 22.23 6.39
C GLU A 119 6.92 22.52 7.60
N ASP A 120 6.55 23.78 7.77
CA ASP A 120 5.68 24.25 8.85
C ASP A 120 4.21 23.78 8.73
N ILE A 121 3.78 23.32 7.55
CA ILE A 121 2.36 22.97 7.28
C ILE A 121 2.13 21.46 7.22
N TYR A 122 3.16 20.67 6.90
CA TYR A 122 3.06 19.22 6.77
C TYR A 122 4.11 18.53 7.61
N HIS A 123 3.67 17.69 8.53
CA HIS A 123 4.59 16.77 9.18
C HIS A 123 3.91 15.45 9.53
N VAL A 124 4.73 14.41 9.67
CA VAL A 124 4.32 13.07 10.08
C VAL A 124 4.92 12.79 11.45
N SER A 125 4.09 12.42 12.41
CA SER A 125 4.56 11.85 13.67
C SER A 125 4.18 10.37 13.77
N VAL A 126 4.97 9.64 14.53
CA VAL A 126 4.77 8.24 14.87
C VAL A 126 4.78 8.08 16.37
N ASP A 127 4.00 7.15 16.90
CA ASP A 127 3.98 6.82 18.31
C ASP A 127 5.26 6.06 18.69
N GLY A 128 6.23 6.77 19.28
CA GLY A 128 7.53 6.21 19.62
C GLY A 128 7.48 5.10 20.68
N GLU A 129 6.53 5.15 21.62
CA GLU A 129 6.36 4.09 22.60
C GLU A 129 5.84 2.81 21.96
N TYR A 130 4.89 2.94 21.03
CA TYR A 130 4.34 1.81 20.28
C TYR A 130 5.40 1.17 19.39
N PHE A 131 6.20 1.96 18.67
CA PHE A 131 7.15 1.45 17.68
C PHE A 131 8.45 0.92 18.26
N LYS A 132 8.77 1.23 19.52
CA LYS A 132 10.00 0.79 20.17
C LYS A 132 10.11 -0.75 20.19
N GLY A 133 11.13 -1.28 19.52
CA GLY A 133 11.39 -2.72 19.40
C GLY A 133 10.47 -3.49 18.45
N LYS A 134 9.55 -2.82 17.74
CA LYS A 134 8.66 -3.48 16.77
C LYS A 134 9.40 -3.86 15.49
N GLN A 135 9.10 -5.05 14.99
CA GLN A 135 9.47 -5.49 13.64
C GLN A 135 8.44 -4.94 12.65
N VAL A 136 8.88 -4.19 11.66
CA VAL A 136 8.01 -3.45 10.76
C VAL A 136 8.16 -3.92 9.31
N ILE A 137 7.03 -4.13 8.65
CA ILE A 137 6.93 -4.25 7.19
C ILE A 137 6.27 -2.97 6.69
N LEU A 138 6.99 -2.18 5.89
CA LEU A 138 6.47 -0.97 5.27
C LEU A 138 5.73 -1.29 3.99
N PHE A 139 4.54 -0.71 3.81
CA PHE A 139 3.79 -0.79 2.56
C PHE A 139 3.47 0.59 2.01
N ASP A 140 3.67 0.77 0.69
CA ASP A 140 3.25 1.97 -0.04
C ASP A 140 2.56 1.60 -1.36
N ASP A 141 1.79 2.53 -1.91
CA ASP A 141 1.08 2.29 -3.17
C ASP A 141 1.98 2.39 -4.41
N LEU A 142 2.93 3.32 -4.42
CA LEU A 142 3.73 3.56 -5.63
C LEU A 142 5.16 3.97 -5.30
N LEU A 143 6.09 3.11 -5.65
CA LEU A 143 7.50 3.45 -5.64
C LEU A 143 7.86 4.32 -6.87
N THR A 144 8.23 5.57 -6.61
CA THR A 144 8.79 6.47 -7.63
C THR A 144 10.29 6.67 -7.41
N SER A 145 10.69 7.74 -6.75
CA SER A 145 12.09 7.98 -6.37
C SER A 145 12.53 7.22 -5.10
N GLY A 146 11.57 6.73 -4.30
CA GLY A 146 11.85 6.11 -3.02
C GLY A 146 12.07 7.08 -1.86
N LYS A 147 12.22 8.39 -2.11
CA LYS A 147 12.56 9.37 -1.07
C LYS A 147 11.55 9.40 0.07
N THR A 148 10.25 9.36 -0.24
CA THR A 148 9.20 9.41 0.80
C THR A 148 9.27 8.20 1.73
N ILE A 149 9.50 7.02 1.18
CA ILE A 149 9.57 5.79 1.99
C ILE A 149 10.86 5.75 2.80
N GLU A 150 11.97 6.23 2.25
CA GLU A 150 13.25 6.33 2.94
C GLU A 150 13.20 7.31 4.12
N ASP A 151 12.62 8.50 3.91
CA ASP A 151 12.41 9.48 4.98
C ASP A 151 11.50 8.93 6.09
N PHE A 152 10.45 8.20 5.70
CA PHE A 152 9.52 7.62 6.67
C PHE A 152 10.13 6.42 7.41
N ARG A 153 10.89 5.58 6.72
CA ARG A 153 11.70 4.53 7.33
C ARG A 153 12.62 5.08 8.41
N SER A 154 13.39 6.12 8.08
CA SER A 154 14.32 6.76 9.02
C SER A 154 13.59 7.27 10.26
N LYS A 155 12.37 7.77 10.10
CA LYS A 155 11.53 8.20 11.23
C LYS A 155 11.09 7.05 12.12
N LEU A 156 10.70 5.92 11.57
CA LEU A 156 10.33 4.71 12.33
C LEU A 156 11.54 4.13 13.07
N GLU A 157 12.68 4.07 12.40
CA GLU A 157 13.94 3.60 13.00
C GLU A 157 14.41 4.52 14.13
N ALA A 158 14.24 5.85 13.98
CA ALA A 158 14.50 6.80 15.05
C ALA A 158 13.54 6.63 16.24
N ALA A 159 12.34 6.13 16.03
CA ALA A 159 11.38 5.75 17.07
C ALA A 159 11.69 4.35 17.69
N GLY A 160 12.76 3.68 17.26
CA GLY A 160 13.20 2.40 17.78
C GLY A 160 12.59 1.18 17.10
N ALA A 161 11.95 1.32 15.96
CA ALA A 161 11.46 0.20 15.14
C ALA A 161 12.59 -0.44 14.33
N TYR A 162 12.39 -1.69 13.95
CA TYR A 162 13.24 -2.42 12.99
C TYR A 162 12.48 -2.63 11.69
N VAL A 163 12.82 -1.87 10.64
CA VAL A 163 12.17 -2.00 9.34
C VAL A 163 12.82 -3.12 8.54
N GLU A 164 12.15 -4.27 8.53
CA GLU A 164 12.63 -5.49 7.85
C GLU A 164 12.50 -5.37 6.34
N ARG A 165 11.36 -4.86 5.85
CA ARG A 165 11.08 -4.85 4.43
C ARG A 165 10.17 -3.72 4.00
N GLU A 166 10.36 -3.30 2.76
CA GLU A 166 9.48 -2.39 2.05
C GLU A 166 8.78 -3.16 0.93
N ILE A 167 7.45 -2.99 0.83
CA ILE A 167 6.60 -3.61 -0.19
C ILE A 167 5.80 -2.50 -0.85
N PHE A 168 5.63 -2.59 -2.17
CA PHE A 168 4.90 -1.59 -2.94
C PHE A 168 3.80 -2.27 -3.77
N LEU A 169 2.65 -1.61 -3.90
CA LEU A 169 1.64 -2.06 -4.84
C LEU A 169 2.20 -1.98 -6.26
N ALA A 170 2.86 -0.86 -6.60
CA ALA A 170 3.46 -0.72 -7.92
C ALA A 170 4.80 0.03 -7.86
N ARG A 171 5.62 -0.17 -8.90
CA ARG A 171 6.84 0.60 -9.15
C ARG A 171 6.70 1.38 -10.45
N THR A 172 7.06 2.66 -10.42
CA THR A 172 7.16 3.48 -11.62
C THR A 172 8.34 3.06 -12.48
N ILE A 173 8.08 2.80 -13.75
CA ILE A 173 9.09 2.49 -14.76
C ILE A 173 8.93 3.43 -15.95
N HIS A 174 10.05 3.80 -16.56
CA HIS A 174 10.11 4.72 -17.70
C HIS A 174 10.50 4.03 -19.01
N HIS A 175 10.79 2.74 -18.96
CA HIS A 175 11.22 1.90 -20.08
C HIS A 175 10.38 0.62 -20.12
N ASP A 176 10.63 -0.23 -21.12
CA ASP A 176 9.89 -1.48 -21.33
C ASP A 176 9.70 -2.27 -20.02
N PRO A 177 8.45 -2.49 -19.63
CA PRO A 177 8.09 -3.18 -18.38
C PRO A 177 8.60 -4.63 -18.28
N ILE A 178 8.96 -5.24 -19.40
CA ILE A 178 9.25 -6.68 -19.47
C ILE A 178 10.58 -7.06 -18.84
N SER A 179 11.53 -6.12 -18.70
CA SER A 179 12.92 -6.45 -18.35
C SER A 179 13.20 -6.65 -16.86
N ASN A 180 12.28 -6.31 -15.95
CA ASN A 180 12.52 -6.34 -14.49
C ASN A 180 11.40 -7.04 -13.71
N ARG A 181 11.07 -8.27 -14.07
CA ARG A 181 10.08 -9.07 -13.34
C ARG A 181 10.62 -9.55 -11.99
N GLY A 182 10.00 -9.09 -10.90
CA GLY A 182 10.24 -9.61 -9.56
C GLY A 182 9.27 -10.73 -9.19
N VAL A 183 9.60 -11.54 -8.20
CA VAL A 183 8.78 -12.66 -7.69
C VAL A 183 7.34 -12.22 -7.35
N LEU A 184 7.15 -11.00 -6.84
CA LEU A 184 5.82 -10.46 -6.52
C LEU A 184 5.00 -10.18 -7.77
N GLN A 185 5.63 -9.74 -8.85
CA GLN A 185 4.96 -9.48 -10.12
C GLN A 185 4.45 -10.78 -10.76
N GLU A 186 5.22 -11.86 -10.70
CA GLU A 186 4.79 -13.18 -11.17
C GLU A 186 3.58 -13.69 -10.37
N MET A 187 3.58 -13.46 -9.04
CA MET A 187 2.42 -13.80 -8.19
C MET A 187 1.18 -12.98 -8.57
N ALA A 188 1.33 -11.69 -8.84
CA ALA A 188 0.23 -10.82 -9.24
C ALA A 188 -0.31 -11.20 -10.62
N GLU A 189 0.55 -11.53 -11.59
CA GLU A 189 0.14 -11.98 -12.93
C GLU A 189 -0.68 -13.26 -12.86
N GLY A 190 -0.23 -14.28 -12.12
CA GLY A 190 -0.99 -15.51 -11.90
C GLY A 190 -2.33 -15.28 -11.22
N PHE A 191 -2.42 -14.27 -10.35
CA PHE A 191 -3.68 -13.90 -9.71
C PHE A 191 -4.62 -13.17 -10.67
N TYR A 192 -4.13 -12.23 -11.50
CA TYR A 192 -4.94 -11.58 -12.52
C TYR A 192 -5.54 -12.56 -13.50
N GLU A 193 -4.76 -13.54 -13.95
CA GLU A 193 -5.28 -14.62 -14.78
C GLU A 193 -6.36 -15.43 -14.05
N ALA A 194 -6.12 -15.76 -12.78
CA ALA A 194 -7.10 -16.45 -11.94
C ALA A 194 -8.38 -15.62 -11.72
N VAL A 195 -8.28 -14.30 -11.48
CA VAL A 195 -9.44 -13.40 -11.32
C VAL A 195 -10.16 -13.17 -12.65
N ALA A 196 -9.44 -12.98 -13.75
CA ALA A 196 -10.04 -12.85 -15.09
C ALA A 196 -10.83 -14.11 -15.49
N HIS A 197 -10.33 -15.29 -15.10
CA HIS A 197 -11.03 -16.55 -15.27
C HIS A 197 -12.09 -16.82 -14.20
N SER A 198 -11.96 -16.24 -13.00
CA SER A 198 -12.78 -16.56 -11.84
C SER A 198 -13.84 -15.53 -11.49
N LYS A 199 -14.28 -14.66 -12.41
CA LYS A 199 -15.60 -13.99 -12.22
C LYS A 199 -16.72 -14.99 -11.86
N ARG A 200 -16.41 -16.29 -11.86
CA ARG A 200 -17.28 -17.41 -11.45
C ARG A 200 -16.95 -18.02 -10.11
N CYS A 201 -15.86 -17.70 -9.43
CA CYS A 201 -15.36 -18.43 -8.27
C CYS A 201 -15.26 -17.64 -6.96
N PHE A 202 -15.64 -16.37 -6.93
CA PHE A 202 -15.92 -15.70 -5.66
C PHE A 202 -17.44 -15.72 -5.44
N PRO A 203 -17.96 -16.69 -4.66
CA PRO A 203 -19.28 -16.53 -4.10
C PRO A 203 -19.17 -15.32 -3.18
N GLN A 204 -19.84 -14.23 -3.57
CA GLN A 204 -20.18 -13.06 -2.76
C GLN A 204 -19.18 -12.81 -1.63
N GLY A 205 -18.27 -11.87 -1.84
CA GLY A 205 -17.21 -11.52 -0.92
C GLY A 205 -17.66 -11.58 0.52
N VAL A 206 -16.78 -11.97 1.42
CA VAL A 206 -17.02 -11.99 2.86
C VAL A 206 -17.77 -10.70 3.20
N ASN A 207 -19.04 -10.83 3.55
CA ASN A 207 -19.95 -9.72 3.75
C ASN A 207 -19.65 -9.09 5.11
N ILE A 208 -18.55 -8.30 5.16
CA ILE A 208 -18.05 -7.60 6.35
C ILE A 208 -19.10 -6.58 6.85
N ASN A 209 -20.07 -6.19 5.99
CA ASN A 209 -21.14 -5.25 6.34
C ASN A 209 -22.21 -5.81 7.28
N LYS A 210 -22.23 -7.11 7.61
CA LYS A 210 -23.25 -7.66 8.52
C LYS A 210 -22.92 -7.55 10.00
N LYS A 211 -21.69 -7.17 10.40
CA LYS A 211 -21.32 -7.07 11.83
C LYS A 211 -21.12 -5.64 12.36
N SER A 212 -21.09 -4.61 11.52
CA SER A 212 -20.85 -3.24 12.00
C SER A 212 -22.10 -2.39 12.22
N ASN A 213 -23.32 -2.88 11.91
CA ASN A 213 -24.55 -2.09 12.06
C ASN A 213 -25.26 -2.22 13.42
N ASN A 214 -24.70 -2.90 14.41
CA ASN A 214 -25.42 -3.12 15.68
C ASN A 214 -24.88 -2.41 16.91
N ASN A 215 -23.89 -1.49 16.82
CA ASN A 215 -23.34 -0.87 18.03
C ASN A 215 -23.29 0.67 18.05
N TYR A 216 -23.93 1.39 17.12
CA TYR A 216 -23.93 2.87 17.16
C TYR A 216 -25.26 3.53 17.53
N ASN A 217 -26.28 2.77 17.96
CA ASN A 217 -27.55 3.37 18.41
C ASN A 217 -27.91 2.96 19.84
N LYS A 218 -27.04 3.20 20.81
CA LYS A 218 -27.41 3.24 22.23
C LYS A 218 -26.42 4.09 23.00
N VAL A 219 -26.48 5.41 22.84
CA VAL A 219 -26.33 6.42 23.92
C VAL A 219 -27.06 7.67 23.42
N ALA A 220 -28.23 7.87 23.86
CA ALA A 220 -28.88 9.16 24.01
C ALA A 220 -29.11 9.33 25.49
#